data_63d3f3578501e3efa5b4e8fcea24b076
#
_entry.id   63d3f3578501e3efa5b4e8fcea24b076
#
_cell.length_a   1.000
_cell.length_b   1.000
_cell.length_c   1.000
_cell.angle_alpha   90.00
_cell.angle_beta   90.00
_cell.angle_gamma   90.00
#
_symmetry.space_group_name_H-M   'P 1'
#
loop_
_entity.id
_entity.type
_entity.pdbx_description
1 polymer ?
#
loop_
_entity_poly.entity_id
_entity_poly.type
_entity_poly.pdbx_seq_one_letter_code
_entity_poly.pdbx_strand_id
1 'polypeptide(L)'
;MAKAEQEKLEAALAAALDAGNLSEAASQAIRGYGPQILGYLNGLLRNDGLADEAFSRFAEDLWKGIGNFRRESSFRTWSYRVAWSAARDVQGEAFRRRGRRLETAEISQLVQEVRSSAALNQEEAQDKLEKLRAKLTPEEQTLLILRINRGLSWKEVAQVLATDDEPIDEAALRKRFERVKTRLRKLAEAEGVLET
;
A
#
# COMPACT_ATOMS: atom_id res chain seq x y z
N MET A 1 10.45 -8.20 2.38
CA MET A 1 10.08 -9.56 2.84
C MET A 1 10.44 -10.55 1.75
N ALA A 2 11.19 -11.59 2.10
CA ALA A 2 11.56 -12.66 1.17
C ALA A 2 10.31 -13.51 0.80
N LYS A 3 10.33 -14.18 -0.37
CA LYS A 3 9.19 -14.99 -0.83
C LYS A 3 8.78 -16.07 0.18
N ALA A 4 9.77 -16.77 0.76
CA ALA A 4 9.52 -17.81 1.77
C ALA A 4 8.87 -17.27 3.06
N GLU A 5 9.23 -16.06 3.48
CA GLU A 5 8.59 -15.39 4.64
C GLU A 5 7.14 -15.01 4.33
N GLN A 6 6.90 -14.53 3.10
CA GLN A 6 5.55 -14.22 2.65
C GLN A 6 4.67 -15.48 2.64
N GLU A 7 5.16 -16.59 2.09
CA GLU A 7 4.43 -17.86 2.04
C GLU A 7 4.10 -18.37 3.45
N LYS A 8 5.05 -18.27 4.39
CA LYS A 8 4.81 -18.62 5.80
C LYS A 8 3.75 -17.73 6.44
N LEU A 9 3.79 -16.43 6.19
CA LEU A 9 2.81 -15.49 6.73
C LEU A 9 1.41 -15.78 6.16
N GLU A 10 1.28 -15.97 4.84
CA GLU A 10 0.00 -16.33 4.20
C GLU A 10 -0.59 -17.62 4.79
N ALA A 11 0.26 -18.66 5.04
CA ALA A 11 -0.17 -19.89 5.65
C ALA A 11 -0.63 -19.70 7.11
N ALA A 12 0.09 -18.91 7.90
CA ALA A 12 -0.29 -18.61 9.28
C ALA A 12 -1.61 -17.83 9.36
N LEU A 13 -1.80 -16.85 8.47
CA LEU A 13 -3.05 -16.09 8.35
C LEU A 13 -4.22 -17.00 7.97
N ALA A 14 -4.03 -17.88 6.99
CA ALA A 14 -5.05 -18.84 6.60
C ALA A 14 -5.45 -19.74 7.79
N ALA A 15 -4.48 -20.26 8.54
CA ALA A 15 -4.73 -21.11 9.70
C ALA A 15 -5.49 -20.36 10.82
N ALA A 16 -5.12 -19.11 11.10
CA ALA A 16 -5.81 -18.28 12.10
C ALA A 16 -7.27 -17.97 11.69
N LEU A 17 -7.49 -17.69 10.40
CA LEU A 17 -8.84 -17.47 9.85
C LEU A 17 -9.70 -18.73 9.89
N ASP A 18 -9.11 -19.89 9.56
CA ASP A 18 -9.82 -21.19 9.61
C ASP A 18 -10.21 -21.58 11.05
N ALA A 19 -9.39 -21.18 12.02
CA ALA A 19 -9.68 -21.35 13.44
C ALA A 19 -10.68 -20.32 14.00
N GLY A 20 -11.14 -19.35 13.19
CA GLY A 20 -12.00 -18.24 13.63
C GLY A 20 -11.29 -17.21 14.53
N ASN A 21 -9.96 -17.26 14.63
CA ASN A 21 -9.18 -16.37 15.48
C ASN A 21 -8.86 -15.05 14.73
N LEU A 22 -9.89 -14.23 14.55
CA LEU A 22 -9.81 -13.01 13.74
C LEU A 22 -8.83 -11.98 14.30
N SER A 23 -8.78 -11.79 15.62
CA SER A 23 -7.86 -10.84 16.25
C SER A 23 -6.40 -11.23 16.02
N GLU A 24 -6.07 -12.52 16.14
CA GLU A 24 -4.72 -13.01 15.87
C GLU A 24 -4.36 -12.86 14.39
N ALA A 25 -5.28 -13.21 13.48
CA ALA A 25 -5.06 -13.01 12.05
C ALA A 25 -4.82 -11.53 11.71
N ALA A 26 -5.60 -10.60 12.27
CA ALA A 26 -5.42 -9.17 12.07
C ALA A 26 -4.07 -8.68 12.61
N SER A 27 -3.68 -9.12 13.81
CA SER A 27 -2.40 -8.77 14.44
C SER A 27 -1.22 -9.25 13.59
N GLN A 28 -1.24 -10.51 13.14
CA GLN A 28 -0.21 -11.08 12.27
C GLN A 28 -0.12 -10.35 10.94
N ALA A 29 -1.26 -9.99 10.33
CA ALA A 29 -1.30 -9.26 9.08
C ALA A 29 -0.69 -7.85 9.21
N ILE A 30 -1.07 -7.11 10.26
CA ILE A 30 -0.55 -5.76 10.50
C ILE A 30 0.95 -5.80 10.78
N ARG A 31 1.44 -6.73 11.61
CA ARG A 31 2.88 -6.89 11.87
C ARG A 31 3.64 -7.32 10.61
N GLY A 32 3.12 -8.28 9.85
CA GLY A 32 3.82 -8.86 8.71
C GLY A 32 3.82 -7.98 7.47
N TYR A 33 2.68 -7.40 7.11
CA TYR A 33 2.57 -6.53 5.93
C TYR A 33 2.71 -5.04 6.24
N GLY A 34 2.49 -4.62 7.49
CA GLY A 34 2.51 -3.24 7.91
C GLY A 34 3.73 -2.44 7.46
N PRO A 35 4.98 -2.91 7.64
CA PRO A 35 6.15 -2.17 7.18
C PRO A 35 6.16 -1.91 5.67
N GLN A 36 5.68 -2.88 4.86
CA GLN A 36 5.57 -2.71 3.42
C GLN A 36 4.45 -1.74 3.04
N ILE A 37 3.33 -1.80 3.74
CA ILE A 37 2.17 -0.91 3.54
C ILE A 37 2.53 0.52 3.93
N LEU A 38 3.17 0.73 5.08
CA LEU A 38 3.61 2.07 5.49
C LEU A 38 4.61 2.67 4.49
N GLY A 39 5.60 1.88 4.04
CA GLY A 39 6.52 2.32 3.00
C GLY A 39 5.84 2.60 1.64
N TYR A 40 4.74 1.91 1.33
CA TYR A 40 3.91 2.22 0.17
C TYR A 40 3.17 3.55 0.36
N LEU A 41 2.54 3.77 1.51
CA LEU A 41 1.78 4.98 1.83
C LEU A 41 2.68 6.22 1.88
N ASN A 42 3.89 6.11 2.46
CA ASN A 42 4.89 7.18 2.45
C ASN A 42 5.30 7.55 1.02
N GLY A 43 5.59 6.56 0.18
CA GLY A 43 5.94 6.79 -1.23
C GLY A 43 4.80 7.38 -2.07
N LEU A 44 3.55 7.11 -1.70
CA LEU A 44 2.36 7.59 -2.39
C LEU A 44 1.95 9.00 -1.94
N LEU A 45 1.86 9.23 -0.62
CA LEU A 45 1.27 10.44 -0.05
C LEU A 45 2.29 11.56 0.14
N ARG A 46 3.59 11.23 0.29
CA ARG A 46 4.70 12.17 0.47
C ARG A 46 4.47 13.23 1.53
N ASN A 47 3.72 12.88 2.51
CA ASN A 47 3.44 13.67 3.68
C ASN A 47 3.30 12.67 4.82
N ASP A 48 4.23 12.72 5.75
CA ASP A 48 4.31 11.75 6.85
C ASP A 48 3.03 11.75 7.68
N GLY A 49 2.44 12.92 7.92
CA GLY A 49 1.18 13.01 8.65
C GLY A 49 0.00 12.35 7.93
N LEU A 50 -0.09 12.53 6.61
CA LEU A 50 -1.12 11.86 5.80
C LEU A 50 -0.85 10.36 5.67
N ALA A 51 0.41 9.96 5.54
CA ALA A 51 0.79 8.55 5.47
C ALA A 51 0.50 7.83 6.79
N ASP A 52 0.78 8.47 7.90
CA ASP A 52 0.46 7.99 9.25
C ASP A 52 -1.05 7.86 9.48
N GLU A 53 -1.82 8.85 9.03
CA GLU A 53 -3.28 8.82 9.11
C GLU A 53 -3.85 7.69 8.23
N ALA A 54 -3.35 7.56 6.99
CA ALA A 54 -3.76 6.49 6.09
C ALA A 54 -3.37 5.10 6.62
N PHE A 55 -2.20 4.97 7.26
CA PHE A 55 -1.79 3.71 7.88
C PHE A 55 -2.65 3.34 9.08
N SER A 56 -3.04 4.32 9.91
CA SER A 56 -3.96 4.10 11.02
C SER A 56 -5.32 3.62 10.52
N ARG A 57 -5.85 4.28 9.47
CA ARG A 57 -7.11 3.88 8.82
C ARG A 57 -7.00 2.49 8.20
N PHE A 58 -5.91 2.19 7.49
CA PHE A 58 -5.64 0.85 6.99
C PHE A 58 -5.71 -0.22 8.09
N ALA A 59 -5.07 0.02 9.24
CA ALA A 59 -5.05 -0.93 10.34
C ALA A 59 -6.46 -1.16 10.92
N GLU A 60 -7.26 -0.09 11.08
CA GLU A 60 -8.65 -0.18 11.52
C GLU A 60 -9.53 -0.95 10.52
N ASP A 61 -9.45 -0.60 9.24
CA ASP A 61 -10.26 -1.19 8.19
C ASP A 61 -9.91 -2.67 7.99
N LEU A 62 -8.61 -3.02 8.06
CA LEU A 62 -8.16 -4.40 8.05
C LEU A 62 -8.69 -5.16 9.25
N TRP A 63 -8.56 -4.60 10.46
CA TRP A 63 -9.03 -5.23 11.70
C TRP A 63 -10.52 -5.53 11.66
N LYS A 64 -11.33 -4.57 11.23
CA LYS A 64 -12.78 -4.71 11.11
C LYS A 64 -13.21 -5.62 9.96
N GLY A 65 -12.46 -5.56 8.86
CA GLY A 65 -12.80 -6.23 7.61
C GLY A 65 -12.27 -7.65 7.47
N ILE A 66 -11.36 -8.10 8.35
CA ILE A 66 -10.66 -9.39 8.19
C ILE A 66 -11.60 -10.60 8.13
N GLY A 67 -12.70 -10.56 8.90
CA GLY A 67 -13.72 -11.61 8.87
C GLY A 67 -14.47 -11.73 7.54
N ASN A 68 -14.42 -10.70 6.69
CA ASN A 68 -15.05 -10.65 5.38
C ASN A 68 -14.06 -10.96 4.23
N PHE A 69 -12.83 -11.36 4.54
CA PHE A 69 -11.85 -11.73 3.53
C PHE A 69 -12.25 -12.98 2.77
N ARG A 70 -12.62 -12.84 1.49
CA ARG A 70 -13.20 -13.91 0.66
C ARG A 70 -12.19 -14.87 0.04
N ARG A 71 -10.87 -14.66 0.25
CA ARG A 71 -9.79 -15.48 -0.34
C ARG A 71 -9.78 -15.50 -1.89
N GLU A 72 -10.36 -14.49 -2.53
CA GLU A 72 -10.34 -14.31 -3.99
C GLU A 72 -8.98 -13.79 -4.49
N SER A 73 -8.12 -13.37 -3.56
CA SER A 73 -6.74 -12.93 -3.78
C SER A 73 -5.85 -13.41 -2.64
N SER A 74 -4.52 -13.20 -2.75
CA SER A 74 -3.64 -13.33 -1.58
C SER A 74 -4.02 -12.29 -0.52
N PHE A 75 -3.75 -12.59 0.74
CA PHE A 75 -3.97 -11.64 1.83
C PHE A 75 -3.12 -10.38 1.62
N ARG A 76 -1.93 -10.54 1.07
CA ARG A 76 -1.07 -9.43 0.66
C ARG A 76 -1.77 -8.48 -0.32
N THR A 77 -2.36 -9.01 -1.38
CA THR A 77 -3.08 -8.22 -2.40
C THR A 77 -4.26 -7.49 -1.77
N TRP A 78 -5.02 -8.18 -0.94
CA TRP A 78 -6.14 -7.58 -0.20
C TRP A 78 -5.67 -6.45 0.74
N SER A 79 -4.56 -6.64 1.46
CA SER A 79 -3.96 -5.59 2.31
C SER A 79 -3.60 -4.34 1.51
N TYR A 80 -3.02 -4.48 0.31
CA TYR A 80 -2.75 -3.33 -0.55
C TYR A 80 -4.02 -2.65 -1.05
N ARG A 81 -5.11 -3.40 -1.31
CA ARG A 81 -6.41 -2.83 -1.67
C ARG A 81 -6.98 -1.99 -0.53
N VAL A 82 -6.94 -2.50 0.70
CA VAL A 82 -7.38 -1.75 1.90
C VAL A 82 -6.53 -0.48 2.07
N ALA A 83 -5.21 -0.59 1.93
CA ALA A 83 -4.30 0.56 2.03
C ALA A 83 -4.54 1.61 0.93
N TRP A 84 -4.83 1.19 -0.29
CA TRP A 84 -5.17 2.09 -1.39
C TRP A 84 -6.48 2.85 -1.11
N SER A 85 -7.50 2.15 -0.61
CA SER A 85 -8.76 2.79 -0.19
C SER A 85 -8.51 3.82 0.91
N ALA A 86 -7.76 3.45 1.97
CA ALA A 86 -7.41 4.35 3.05
C ALA A 86 -6.65 5.60 2.57
N ALA A 87 -5.71 5.44 1.62
CA ALA A 87 -4.97 6.57 1.05
C ALA A 87 -5.88 7.52 0.27
N ARG A 88 -6.82 7.00 -0.53
CA ARG A 88 -7.78 7.82 -1.26
C ARG A 88 -8.70 8.61 -0.33
N ASP A 89 -9.17 7.97 0.72
CA ASP A 89 -10.05 8.60 1.69
C ASP A 89 -9.33 9.74 2.42
N VAL A 90 -8.09 9.51 2.88
CA VAL A 90 -7.29 10.55 3.55
C VAL A 90 -6.99 11.71 2.61
N GLN A 91 -6.65 11.46 1.34
CA GLN A 91 -6.49 12.53 0.35
C GLN A 91 -7.78 13.32 0.12
N GLY A 92 -8.93 12.66 0.07
CA GLY A 92 -10.23 13.31 -0.07
C GLY A 92 -10.63 14.10 1.19
N GLU A 93 -10.29 13.63 2.39
CA GLU A 93 -10.60 14.24 3.68
C GLU A 93 -9.60 15.33 4.10
N ALA A 94 -8.36 15.32 3.61
CA ALA A 94 -7.39 16.41 3.79
C ALA A 94 -7.98 17.74 3.29
N PHE A 95 -8.95 17.66 2.38
CA PHE A 95 -9.82 18.78 2.00
C PHE A 95 -10.89 19.11 3.06
N ARG A 96 -11.21 18.21 4.03
CA ARG A 96 -12.32 18.33 4.98
C ARG A 96 -11.96 18.15 6.46
N ARG A 97 -10.70 18.21 6.86
CA ARG A 97 -10.16 18.09 8.24
C ARG A 97 -11.12 17.61 9.32
N ARG A 98 -10.88 16.37 9.83
CA ARG A 98 -10.98 15.99 11.25
C ARG A 98 -10.24 14.67 11.46
N GLY A 99 -9.17 14.71 12.27
CA GLY A 99 -8.41 13.52 12.64
C GLY A 99 -9.32 12.44 13.26
N ARG A 100 -9.19 11.22 12.75
CA ARG A 100 -9.92 10.05 13.25
C ARG A 100 -9.10 9.42 14.37
N ARG A 101 -9.75 9.11 15.47
CA ARG A 101 -9.12 8.47 16.62
C ARG A 101 -9.16 6.97 16.44
N LEU A 102 -8.04 6.27 16.68
CA LEU A 102 -7.99 4.81 16.69
C LEU A 102 -8.94 4.25 17.75
N GLU A 103 -9.76 3.25 17.37
CA GLU A 103 -10.87 2.79 18.22
C GLU A 103 -10.43 1.84 19.32
N THR A 104 -9.28 1.14 19.17
CA THR A 104 -8.81 0.19 20.19
C THR A 104 -7.33 0.40 20.53
N ALA A 105 -6.98 0.09 21.80
CA ALA A 105 -5.60 0.15 22.29
C ALA A 105 -4.68 -0.84 21.53
N GLU A 106 -5.21 -2.00 21.13
CA GLU A 106 -4.47 -3.02 20.38
C GLU A 106 -4.04 -2.52 19.01
N ILE A 107 -4.94 -1.87 18.27
CA ILE A 107 -4.63 -1.28 16.95
C ILE A 107 -3.59 -0.16 17.12
N SER A 108 -3.75 0.69 18.14
CA SER A 108 -2.80 1.77 18.43
C SER A 108 -1.39 1.24 18.70
N GLN A 109 -1.27 0.15 19.46
CA GLN A 109 0.02 -0.49 19.76
C GLN A 109 0.66 -1.08 18.50
N LEU A 110 -0.11 -1.80 17.67
CA LEU A 110 0.39 -2.38 16.41
C LEU A 110 0.86 -1.31 15.42
N VAL A 111 0.12 -0.22 15.30
CA VAL A 111 0.50 0.93 14.47
C VAL A 111 1.83 1.52 14.96
N GLN A 112 2.00 1.67 16.27
CA GLN A 112 3.23 2.21 16.86
C GLN A 112 4.42 1.28 16.66
N GLU A 113 4.25 -0.05 16.82
CA GLU A 113 5.29 -1.05 16.55
C GLU A 113 5.81 -0.93 15.11
N VAL A 114 4.90 -0.86 14.12
CA VAL A 114 5.26 -0.75 12.70
C VAL A 114 5.96 0.56 12.39
N ARG A 115 5.49 1.69 12.93
CA ARG A 115 6.13 3.00 12.74
C ARG A 115 7.56 3.02 13.27
N SER A 116 7.77 2.49 14.48
CA SER A 116 9.10 2.44 15.11
C SER A 116 10.08 1.60 14.30
N SER A 117 9.63 0.46 13.74
CA SER A 117 10.48 -0.40 12.90
C SER A 117 10.77 0.21 11.52
N ALA A 118 9.84 0.97 10.96
CA ALA A 118 10.01 1.61 9.65
C ALA A 118 10.96 2.81 9.69
N ALA A 119 10.96 3.59 10.79
CA ALA A 119 11.85 4.74 10.97
C ALA A 119 13.34 4.38 10.92
N LEU A 120 13.69 3.14 11.27
CA LEU A 120 15.06 2.64 11.23
C LEU A 120 15.58 2.30 9.81
N ASN A 121 14.71 2.28 8.80
CA ASN A 121 15.04 1.81 7.44
C ASN A 121 15.00 2.90 6.35
N GLN A 122 14.85 4.17 6.71
CA GLN A 122 14.83 5.28 5.74
C GLN A 122 16.16 6.03 5.74
N GLU A 123 17.02 5.76 4.77
CA GLU A 123 18.18 6.62 4.44
C GLU A 123 18.41 6.75 2.92
N GLU A 124 18.49 8.00 2.51
CA GLU A 124 19.34 8.73 1.55
C GLU A 124 19.29 8.54 0.03
N ALA A 125 18.61 7.61 -0.60
CA ALA A 125 18.68 7.50 -2.09
C ALA A 125 17.53 8.18 -2.88
N GLN A 126 16.71 9.05 -2.26
CA GLN A 126 15.34 9.32 -2.75
C GLN A 126 15.09 10.65 -3.46
N ASP A 127 15.91 11.68 -3.32
CA ASP A 127 15.49 13.07 -3.65
C ASP A 127 15.17 13.33 -5.13
N LYS A 128 15.98 12.82 -6.08
CA LYS A 128 15.76 13.09 -7.52
C LYS A 128 14.61 12.27 -8.10
N LEU A 129 14.51 10.98 -7.72
CA LEU A 129 13.41 10.11 -8.14
C LEU A 129 12.08 10.52 -7.52
N GLU A 130 12.09 11.07 -6.32
CA GLU A 130 10.89 11.58 -5.65
C GLU A 130 10.31 12.80 -6.37
N LYS A 131 11.16 13.73 -6.81
CA LYS A 131 10.73 14.90 -7.61
C LYS A 131 10.07 14.48 -8.93
N LEU A 132 10.59 13.45 -9.59
CA LEU A 132 9.98 12.90 -10.81
C LEU A 132 8.65 12.20 -10.54
N ARG A 133 8.57 11.43 -9.45
CA ARG A 133 7.31 10.79 -9.01
C ARG A 133 6.25 11.82 -8.60
N ALA A 134 6.68 13.01 -8.11
CA ALA A 134 5.78 14.10 -7.76
C ALA A 134 4.90 14.59 -8.91
N LYS A 135 5.36 14.40 -10.13
CA LYS A 135 4.65 14.81 -11.34
C LYS A 135 3.64 13.77 -11.85
N LEU A 136 3.49 12.65 -11.14
CA LEU A 136 2.54 11.58 -11.46
C LEU A 136 1.28 11.70 -10.60
N THR A 137 0.16 11.23 -11.16
CA THR A 137 -1.08 11.09 -10.37
C THR A 137 -0.93 9.98 -9.30
N PRO A 138 -1.76 10.00 -8.24
CA PRO A 138 -1.74 8.94 -7.22
C PRO A 138 -1.89 7.53 -7.80
N GLU A 139 -2.77 7.34 -8.80
CA GLU A 139 -2.95 6.05 -9.46
C GLU A 139 -1.71 5.64 -10.27
N GLU A 140 -1.06 6.59 -10.96
CA GLU A 140 0.17 6.32 -11.70
C GLU A 140 1.31 5.93 -10.76
N GLN A 141 1.41 6.59 -9.61
CA GLN A 141 2.39 6.27 -8.57
C GLN A 141 2.12 4.88 -7.97
N THR A 142 0.86 4.61 -7.60
CA THR A 142 0.43 3.31 -7.09
C THR A 142 0.78 2.21 -8.08
N LEU A 143 0.46 2.38 -9.36
CA LEU A 143 0.78 1.43 -10.42
C LEU A 143 2.28 1.12 -10.50
N LEU A 144 3.14 2.13 -10.44
CA LEU A 144 4.58 1.97 -10.44
C LEU A 144 5.08 1.24 -9.18
N ILE A 145 4.64 1.67 -8.01
CA ILE A 145 5.07 1.09 -6.73
C ILE A 145 4.68 -0.37 -6.66
N LEU A 146 3.43 -0.69 -6.95
CA LEU A 146 2.93 -2.07 -6.89
C LEU A 146 3.64 -2.97 -7.90
N ARG A 147 3.83 -2.50 -9.14
CA ARG A 147 4.44 -3.31 -10.20
C ARG A 147 5.95 -3.45 -10.08
N ILE A 148 6.67 -2.35 -9.82
CA ILE A 148 8.14 -2.32 -9.79
C ILE A 148 8.68 -2.67 -8.41
N ASN A 149 8.23 -1.95 -7.38
CA ASN A 149 8.83 -2.09 -6.05
C ASN A 149 8.26 -3.29 -5.28
N ARG A 150 7.00 -3.66 -5.51
CA ARG A 150 6.33 -4.74 -4.79
C ARG A 150 6.20 -6.02 -5.61
N GLY A 151 6.44 -5.97 -6.92
CA GLY A 151 6.45 -7.13 -7.80
C GLY A 151 5.09 -7.80 -7.99
N LEU A 152 3.98 -7.09 -7.78
CA LEU A 152 2.64 -7.63 -7.98
C LEU A 152 2.41 -7.97 -9.46
N SER A 153 1.71 -9.08 -9.73
CA SER A 153 1.24 -9.42 -11.06
C SER A 153 0.21 -8.40 -11.58
N TRP A 154 -0.06 -8.37 -12.87
CA TRP A 154 -1.08 -7.47 -13.44
C TRP A 154 -2.47 -7.74 -12.87
N LYS A 155 -2.79 -9.01 -12.64
CA LYS A 155 -4.04 -9.42 -12.00
C LYS A 155 -4.16 -8.84 -10.59
N GLU A 156 -3.11 -8.95 -9.79
CA GLU A 156 -3.09 -8.40 -8.42
C GLU A 156 -3.18 -6.88 -8.42
N VAL A 157 -2.45 -6.19 -9.33
CA VAL A 157 -2.55 -4.73 -9.48
C VAL A 157 -3.98 -4.32 -9.87
N ALA A 158 -4.62 -5.05 -10.78
CA ALA A 158 -6.00 -4.80 -11.13
C ALA A 158 -6.93 -4.94 -9.93
N GLN A 159 -6.75 -5.98 -9.11
CA GLN A 159 -7.52 -6.20 -7.88
C GLN A 159 -7.31 -5.10 -6.83
N VAL A 160 -6.09 -4.55 -6.72
CA VAL A 160 -5.81 -3.44 -5.78
C VAL A 160 -6.48 -2.15 -6.22
N LEU A 161 -6.41 -1.83 -7.53
CA LEU A 161 -6.91 -0.56 -8.06
C LEU A 161 -8.40 -0.56 -8.38
N ALA A 162 -9.03 -1.76 -8.53
CA ALA A 162 -10.45 -1.88 -8.78
C ALA A 162 -11.26 -1.28 -7.62
N THR A 163 -12.37 -0.63 -7.97
CA THR A 163 -13.47 -0.31 -7.04
C THR A 163 -14.53 -1.40 -7.14
N ASP A 164 -15.48 -1.40 -6.19
CA ASP A 164 -16.56 -2.40 -6.19
C ASP A 164 -17.46 -2.30 -7.45
N ASP A 165 -17.51 -1.10 -8.06
CA ASP A 165 -18.35 -0.79 -9.22
C ASP A 165 -17.59 -0.84 -10.56
N GLU A 166 -16.25 -0.81 -10.57
CA GLU A 166 -15.43 -0.75 -11.78
C GLU A 166 -14.29 -1.76 -11.75
N PRO A 167 -14.45 -2.94 -12.38
CA PRO A 167 -13.34 -3.84 -12.63
C PRO A 167 -12.35 -3.21 -13.61
N ILE A 168 -11.06 -3.35 -13.34
CA ILE A 168 -10.01 -2.80 -14.18
C ILE A 168 -9.42 -3.90 -15.07
N ASP A 169 -9.41 -3.64 -16.39
CA ASP A 169 -8.79 -4.54 -17.37
C ASP A 169 -7.25 -4.51 -17.26
N GLU A 170 -6.65 -5.70 -17.18
CA GLU A 170 -5.18 -5.86 -17.13
C GLU A 170 -4.48 -5.28 -18.36
N ALA A 171 -5.08 -5.40 -19.55
CA ALA A 171 -4.50 -4.86 -20.78
C ALA A 171 -4.47 -3.32 -20.76
N ALA A 172 -5.52 -2.70 -20.23
CA ALA A 172 -5.57 -1.26 -20.02
C ALA A 172 -4.50 -0.79 -19.02
N LEU A 173 -4.29 -1.54 -17.92
CA LEU A 173 -3.22 -1.25 -16.96
C LEU A 173 -1.83 -1.35 -17.58
N ARG A 174 -1.55 -2.37 -18.39
CA ARG A 174 -0.28 -2.51 -19.11
C ARG A 174 -0.02 -1.30 -20.02
N LYS A 175 -1.02 -0.89 -20.81
CA LYS A 175 -0.92 0.30 -21.66
C LYS A 175 -0.70 1.59 -20.86
N ARG A 176 -1.38 1.72 -19.72
CA ARG A 176 -1.19 2.86 -18.81
C ARG A 176 0.23 2.88 -18.23
N PHE A 177 0.74 1.75 -17.80
CA PHE A 177 2.09 1.59 -17.26
C PHE A 177 3.17 1.97 -18.29
N GLU A 178 3.05 1.53 -19.53
CA GLU A 178 3.99 1.92 -20.61
C GLU A 178 3.97 3.43 -20.85
N ARG A 179 2.80 4.05 -20.84
CA ARG A 179 2.68 5.52 -20.95
C ARG A 179 3.35 6.24 -19.79
N VAL A 180 3.17 5.74 -18.57
CA VAL A 180 3.80 6.30 -17.36
C VAL A 180 5.33 6.17 -17.43
N LYS A 181 5.85 5.03 -17.85
CA LYS A 181 7.30 4.83 -18.06
C LYS A 181 7.86 5.82 -19.08
N THR A 182 7.19 5.97 -20.22
CA THR A 182 7.59 6.90 -21.28
C THR A 182 7.59 8.34 -20.76
N ARG A 183 6.56 8.73 -19.99
CA ARG A 183 6.49 10.06 -19.39
C ARG A 183 7.60 10.29 -18.37
N LEU A 184 7.88 9.31 -17.50
CA LEU A 184 8.98 9.39 -16.53
C LEU A 184 10.33 9.52 -17.21
N ARG A 185 10.58 8.76 -18.29
CA ARG A 185 11.81 8.85 -19.06
C ARG A 185 12.01 10.27 -19.59
N LYS A 186 11.01 10.84 -20.26
CA LYS A 186 11.06 12.22 -20.76
C LYS A 186 11.30 13.25 -19.65
N LEU A 187 10.69 13.07 -18.49
CA LEU A 187 10.90 13.94 -17.34
C LEU A 187 12.33 13.80 -16.79
N ALA A 188 12.88 12.59 -16.75
CA ALA A 188 14.23 12.32 -16.28
C ALA A 188 15.29 12.90 -17.23
N GLU A 189 15.07 12.80 -18.54
CA GLU A 189 15.89 13.44 -19.57
C GLU A 189 15.87 14.96 -19.45
N ALA A 190 14.68 15.57 -19.29
CA ALA A 190 14.52 17.03 -19.14
C ALA A 190 15.16 17.58 -17.86
N GLU A 191 15.30 16.78 -16.81
CA GLU A 191 15.94 17.18 -15.55
C GLU A 191 17.41 16.74 -15.42
N GLY A 192 17.99 16.20 -16.51
CA GLY A 192 19.39 15.78 -16.52
C GLY A 192 19.72 14.63 -15.57
N VAL A 193 18.74 13.78 -15.27
CA VAL A 193 18.87 12.60 -14.39
C VAL A 193 19.32 11.39 -15.20
N LEU A 194 19.02 11.35 -16.49
CA LEU A 194 19.47 10.35 -17.44
C LEU A 194 20.30 11.07 -18.53
N GLU A 195 21.55 10.64 -18.72
CA GLU A 195 22.31 11.01 -19.89
C GLU A 195 21.75 10.26 -21.12
N THR A 196 21.65 10.97 -22.24
CA THR A 196 21.12 10.45 -23.52
C THR A 196 22.08 9.44 -24.11
#